data_14a0a855706698e60da551b2423e8399
#
_entry.id   14a0a855706698e60da551b2423e8399
#
_cell.length_a   1.000
_cell.length_b   1.000
_cell.length_c   1.000
_cell.angle_alpha   90.00
_cell.angle_beta   90.00
_cell.angle_gamma   90.00
#
_symmetry.space_group_name_H-M   'P 1'
#
loop_
_entity.id
_entity.type
_entity.pdbx_description
1 polymer ?
#
loop_
_entity_poly.entity_id
_entity_poly.type
_entity_poly.pdbx_seq_one_letter_code
_entity_poly.pdbx_strand_id
1 'polypeptide(L)'
;MDSFEAARAVRELPLVLIVIDNVPLLGASKNGEKHLYALSDYLKESAAYGVKYILTCSGLNEVQTRTRQTIGTRLCLHMKDKYDYGEALGCKVQYVPPDQPGRGLFCIGERALELQCAMYRCELESSARLQALKAELEQITKRYSKQDAAPALQIASETATYEMFLQQFAKGRIPLGYSGREHKPVALPLRQLTTLSIYFGNPASTVPVTQNLLQAALRECMDVWFFKCRSESVLGDLDIPEEHIRVLGTDNASLTALWQELAAEFGRRKTVLEQVAEQEGVPEGDGAEAFRLLQTHTRPVLLWIESMEEFSSGADGMTSLMFSRLFQAGPQRNVYTAACFAPNHTSDEDAGVLYQNFSLSGDALLFGGQYARQNLCDIPDSAQGATQMLPLNRCLMRYRGGVYPLVMPCGELNEEPVDEDAQSIF
;
A
#
# COMPACT_ATOMS: atom_id res chain seq x y z
N MET A 1 32.26 -10.39 -0.58
CA MET A 1 31.79 -11.78 -0.76
C MET A 1 31.17 -11.83 -2.12
N ASP A 2 31.83 -12.46 -3.06
CA ASP A 2 31.48 -12.26 -4.48
C ASP A 2 30.54 -13.33 -5.05
N SER A 3 30.12 -14.31 -4.25
CA SER A 3 29.10 -15.29 -4.67
C SER A 3 28.24 -15.79 -3.52
N PHE A 4 27.04 -16.29 -3.85
CA PHE A 4 26.14 -16.93 -2.91
C PHE A 4 26.77 -18.16 -2.24
N GLU A 5 27.57 -18.93 -2.98
CA GLU A 5 28.24 -20.11 -2.45
C GLU A 5 29.28 -19.74 -1.39
N ALA A 6 30.05 -18.69 -1.61
CA ALA A 6 30.97 -18.17 -0.61
C ALA A 6 30.26 -17.63 0.63
N ALA A 7 29.13 -16.94 0.46
CA ALA A 7 28.31 -16.48 1.56
C ALA A 7 27.68 -17.63 2.34
N ARG A 8 27.22 -18.68 1.66
CA ARG A 8 26.63 -19.88 2.28
C ARG A 8 27.63 -20.71 3.06
N ALA A 9 28.89 -20.67 2.68
CA ALA A 9 29.96 -21.34 3.44
C ALA A 9 30.22 -20.71 4.81
N VAL A 10 29.89 -19.43 4.98
CA VAL A 10 30.08 -18.66 6.22
C VAL A 10 28.81 -18.55 7.05
N ARG A 11 27.65 -18.55 6.40
CA ARG A 11 26.33 -18.43 7.05
C ARG A 11 25.35 -19.38 6.36
N GLU A 12 24.51 -20.04 7.15
CA GLU A 12 23.44 -20.87 6.63
C GLU A 12 22.43 -19.99 5.89
N LEU A 13 22.44 -20.04 4.54
CA LEU A 13 21.54 -19.32 3.67
C LEU A 13 20.67 -20.32 2.91
N PRO A 14 19.34 -20.16 2.90
CA PRO A 14 18.46 -21.04 2.16
C PRO A 14 18.59 -20.80 0.64
N LEU A 15 18.45 -21.86 -0.14
CA LEU A 15 18.16 -21.75 -1.57
C LEU A 15 16.69 -21.40 -1.74
N VAL A 16 16.42 -20.44 -2.61
CA VAL A 16 15.05 -20.06 -2.97
C VAL A 16 14.72 -20.67 -4.33
N LEU A 17 13.65 -21.45 -4.39
CA LEU A 17 13.12 -22.01 -5.63
C LEU A 17 11.80 -21.32 -5.96
N ILE A 18 11.76 -20.66 -7.11
CA ILE A 18 10.56 -20.01 -7.65
C ILE A 18 10.02 -20.87 -8.77
N VAL A 19 8.79 -21.33 -8.61
CA VAL A 19 8.08 -22.12 -9.63
C VAL A 19 6.97 -21.27 -10.22
N ILE A 20 7.01 -21.01 -11.53
CA ILE A 20 5.96 -20.30 -12.27
C ILE A 20 5.34 -21.31 -13.23
N ASP A 21 4.20 -21.83 -12.84
CA ASP A 21 3.43 -22.74 -13.69
C ASP A 21 2.59 -21.94 -14.68
N ASN A 22 2.72 -22.24 -15.96
CA ASN A 22 2.06 -21.57 -17.06
C ASN A 22 2.42 -20.06 -17.16
N VAL A 23 3.68 -19.78 -17.50
CA VAL A 23 4.21 -18.41 -17.73
C VAL A 23 3.31 -17.51 -18.60
N PRO A 24 2.63 -18.01 -19.66
CA PRO A 24 1.68 -17.23 -20.45
C PRO A 24 0.56 -16.58 -19.65
N LEU A 25 0.05 -17.25 -18.61
CA LEU A 25 -0.98 -16.66 -17.76
C LEU A 25 -0.48 -15.44 -16.99
N LEU A 26 0.80 -15.40 -16.64
CA LEU A 26 1.40 -14.20 -16.04
C LEU A 26 1.34 -13.02 -17.02
N GLY A 27 1.56 -13.28 -18.32
CA GLY A 27 1.49 -12.27 -19.38
C GLY A 27 0.09 -11.75 -19.69
N ALA A 28 -0.95 -12.56 -19.43
CA ALA A 28 -2.34 -12.20 -19.69
C ALA A 28 -2.94 -11.24 -18.66
N SER A 29 -2.26 -10.97 -17.54
CA SER A 29 -2.71 -10.01 -16.53
C SER A 29 -2.55 -8.57 -17.00
N LYS A 30 -3.31 -7.62 -16.42
CA LYS A 30 -3.33 -6.17 -16.75
C LYS A 30 -1.92 -5.53 -16.85
N ASN A 31 -0.93 -6.06 -16.13
CA ASN A 31 0.48 -5.61 -16.19
C ASN A 31 1.44 -6.74 -16.59
N GLY A 32 0.93 -7.80 -17.22
CA GLY A 32 1.66 -9.03 -17.44
C GLY A 32 2.91 -8.87 -18.27
N GLU A 33 2.87 -8.04 -19.32
CA GLU A 33 4.05 -7.77 -20.16
C GLU A 33 5.18 -7.14 -19.35
N LYS A 34 4.90 -6.17 -18.46
CA LYS A 34 5.90 -5.56 -17.59
C LYS A 34 6.54 -6.60 -16.66
N HIS A 35 5.73 -7.52 -16.12
CA HIS A 35 6.22 -8.59 -15.26
C HIS A 35 7.09 -9.60 -16.03
N LEU A 36 6.72 -9.93 -17.26
CA LEU A 36 7.55 -10.79 -18.12
C LEU A 36 8.89 -10.14 -18.51
N TYR A 37 8.91 -8.83 -18.76
CA TYR A 37 10.15 -8.10 -18.96
C TYR A 37 11.05 -8.15 -17.72
N ALA A 38 10.49 -7.83 -16.56
CA ALA A 38 11.20 -7.87 -15.29
C ALA A 38 11.72 -9.29 -14.96
N LEU A 39 10.93 -10.34 -15.26
CA LEU A 39 11.34 -11.73 -15.07
C LEU A 39 12.64 -12.05 -15.80
N SER A 40 12.80 -11.56 -17.02
CA SER A 40 14.03 -11.79 -17.81
C SER A 40 15.29 -11.22 -17.14
N ASP A 41 15.17 -10.07 -16.47
CA ASP A 41 16.29 -9.47 -15.75
C ASP A 41 16.53 -10.19 -14.42
N TYR A 42 15.49 -10.54 -13.69
CA TYR A 42 15.62 -11.37 -12.49
C TYR A 42 16.27 -12.73 -12.75
N LEU A 43 15.94 -13.39 -13.85
CA LEU A 43 16.56 -14.66 -14.22
C LEU A 43 18.08 -14.55 -14.41
N LYS A 44 18.58 -13.39 -14.90
CA LYS A 44 20.01 -13.17 -15.09
C LYS A 44 20.75 -12.93 -13.78
N GLU A 45 20.17 -12.10 -12.91
CA GLU A 45 20.84 -11.61 -11.72
C GLU A 45 20.70 -12.54 -10.53
N SER A 46 19.54 -13.15 -10.37
CA SER A 46 19.17 -13.89 -9.15
C SER A 46 19.94 -15.20 -8.95
N ALA A 47 20.52 -15.76 -10.02
CA ALA A 47 21.36 -16.96 -9.91
C ALA A 47 22.57 -16.74 -8.97
N ALA A 48 23.12 -15.53 -8.97
CA ALA A 48 24.22 -15.13 -8.08
C ALA A 48 23.80 -15.06 -6.60
N TYR A 49 22.50 -14.97 -6.33
CA TYR A 49 21.92 -14.85 -4.96
C TYR A 49 21.28 -16.14 -4.45
N GLY A 50 21.49 -17.26 -5.13
CA GLY A 50 20.92 -18.55 -4.72
C GLY A 50 19.43 -18.72 -5.03
N VAL A 51 18.89 -17.92 -5.95
CA VAL A 51 17.51 -18.05 -6.42
C VAL A 51 17.49 -18.86 -7.72
N LYS A 52 16.67 -19.90 -7.76
CA LYS A 52 16.49 -20.79 -8.92
C LYS A 52 15.04 -20.71 -9.41
N TYR A 53 14.83 -20.92 -10.69
CA TYR A 53 13.51 -20.86 -11.32
C TYR A 53 13.18 -22.16 -12.04
N ILE A 54 11.92 -22.55 -11.93
CA ILE A 54 11.29 -23.54 -12.80
C ILE A 54 10.12 -22.86 -13.48
N LEU A 55 10.16 -22.80 -14.81
CA LEU A 55 9.13 -22.16 -15.62
C LEU A 55 8.46 -23.22 -16.48
N THR A 56 7.14 -23.26 -16.54
CA THR A 56 6.40 -24.12 -17.47
C THR A 56 5.61 -23.29 -18.48
N CYS A 57 5.44 -23.81 -19.68
CA CYS A 57 4.60 -23.26 -20.73
C CYS A 57 4.09 -24.38 -21.65
N SER A 58 2.98 -24.14 -22.34
CA SER A 58 2.40 -25.11 -23.28
C SER A 58 3.03 -25.03 -24.66
N GLY A 59 3.54 -23.86 -25.05
CA GLY A 59 4.17 -23.61 -26.34
C GLY A 59 5.34 -22.65 -26.24
N LEU A 60 6.31 -22.84 -27.12
CA LEU A 60 7.52 -22.03 -27.11
C LEU A 60 7.28 -20.56 -27.44
N ASN A 61 6.34 -20.28 -28.34
CA ASN A 61 6.01 -18.93 -28.79
C ASN A 61 5.31 -18.10 -27.71
N GLU A 62 4.86 -18.74 -26.65
CA GLU A 62 4.21 -18.11 -25.49
C GLU A 62 5.22 -17.48 -24.53
N VAL A 63 6.52 -17.80 -24.66
CA VAL A 63 7.60 -17.25 -23.84
C VAL A 63 8.45 -16.31 -24.66
N GLN A 64 8.62 -15.10 -24.20
CA GLN A 64 9.43 -14.07 -24.88
C GLN A 64 10.85 -14.58 -25.19
N THR A 65 11.36 -14.26 -26.38
CA THR A 65 12.69 -14.68 -26.85
C THR A 65 13.80 -14.31 -25.86
N ARG A 66 13.74 -13.13 -25.25
CA ARG A 66 14.71 -12.67 -24.26
C ARG A 66 14.74 -13.58 -23.02
N THR A 67 13.58 -14.00 -22.54
CA THR A 67 13.44 -14.94 -21.42
C THR A 67 13.97 -16.32 -21.80
N ARG A 68 13.61 -16.81 -22.99
CA ARG A 68 14.10 -18.09 -23.51
C ARG A 68 15.63 -18.18 -23.60
N GLN A 69 16.27 -17.11 -24.02
CA GLN A 69 17.74 -17.04 -24.13
C GLN A 69 18.46 -17.09 -22.81
N THR A 70 17.76 -16.70 -21.71
CA THR A 70 18.34 -16.69 -20.37
C THR A 70 18.26 -18.07 -19.68
N ILE A 71 17.36 -18.95 -20.16
CA ILE A 71 17.14 -20.28 -19.57
C ILE A 71 18.15 -21.26 -20.16
N GLY A 72 19.09 -21.72 -19.32
CA GLY A 72 20.15 -22.65 -19.74
C GLY A 72 19.72 -24.11 -19.87
N THR A 73 18.80 -24.58 -19.01
CA THR A 73 18.31 -25.97 -19.03
C THR A 73 16.89 -26.00 -19.53
N ARG A 74 16.63 -26.79 -20.56
CA ARG A 74 15.33 -26.92 -21.19
C ARG A 74 14.93 -28.37 -21.29
N LEU A 75 13.68 -28.66 -20.99
CA LEU A 75 13.08 -29.96 -21.06
C LEU A 75 11.75 -29.85 -21.81
N CYS A 76 11.56 -30.68 -22.84
CA CYS A 76 10.34 -30.72 -23.62
C CYS A 76 9.68 -32.08 -23.46
N LEU A 77 8.46 -32.10 -22.97
CA LEU A 77 7.61 -33.28 -23.06
C LEU A 77 7.11 -33.48 -24.49
N HIS A 78 6.12 -34.30 -24.72
CA HIS A 78 5.66 -34.63 -26.06
C HIS A 78 5.35 -33.38 -26.92
N MET A 79 5.97 -33.30 -28.09
CA MET A 79 5.73 -32.30 -29.13
C MET A 79 5.47 -33.02 -30.46
N LYS A 80 4.78 -32.35 -31.40
CA LYS A 80 4.29 -32.97 -32.62
C LYS A 80 5.41 -33.35 -33.63
N ASP A 81 6.44 -32.53 -33.70
CA ASP A 81 7.52 -32.80 -34.65
C ASP A 81 8.93 -32.44 -34.11
N LYS A 82 9.95 -32.86 -34.87
CA LYS A 82 11.35 -32.65 -34.49
C LYS A 82 11.82 -31.19 -34.59
N TYR A 83 11.14 -30.36 -35.39
CA TYR A 83 11.49 -28.95 -35.52
C TYR A 83 11.06 -28.16 -34.27
N ASP A 84 9.86 -28.47 -33.76
CA ASP A 84 9.36 -27.90 -32.52
C ASP A 84 10.31 -28.22 -31.36
N TYR A 85 10.75 -29.49 -31.25
CA TYR A 85 11.77 -29.87 -30.26
C TYR A 85 13.09 -29.12 -30.48
N GLY A 86 13.55 -29.00 -31.72
CA GLY A 86 14.81 -28.31 -32.06
C GLY A 86 14.78 -26.83 -31.65
N GLU A 87 13.69 -26.17 -31.93
CA GLU A 87 13.49 -24.78 -31.56
C GLU A 87 13.40 -24.61 -30.03
N ALA A 88 12.64 -25.45 -29.35
CA ALA A 88 12.47 -25.41 -27.93
C ALA A 88 13.76 -25.70 -27.15
N LEU A 89 14.48 -26.72 -27.54
CA LEU A 89 15.73 -27.14 -26.89
C LEU A 89 16.94 -26.29 -27.30
N GLY A 90 16.87 -25.64 -28.47
CA GLY A 90 18.00 -24.91 -29.04
C GLY A 90 19.13 -25.81 -29.56
N CYS A 91 18.84 -27.07 -29.86
CA CYS A 91 19.80 -28.03 -30.37
C CYS A 91 19.20 -28.89 -31.50
N LYS A 92 20.05 -29.55 -32.28
CA LYS A 92 19.59 -30.39 -33.39
C LYS A 92 18.97 -31.69 -32.89
N VAL A 93 17.70 -31.92 -33.24
CA VAL A 93 16.94 -33.11 -32.88
C VAL A 93 16.81 -34.02 -34.07
N GLN A 94 17.12 -35.31 -33.91
CA GLN A 94 17.12 -36.29 -34.98
C GLN A 94 15.84 -37.12 -35.07
N TYR A 95 15.12 -37.25 -33.98
CA TYR A 95 13.90 -38.07 -33.87
C TYR A 95 12.87 -37.47 -32.93
N VAL A 96 11.63 -37.93 -33.03
CA VAL A 96 10.55 -37.58 -32.14
C VAL A 96 10.30 -38.78 -31.22
N PRO A 97 10.33 -38.60 -29.88
CA PRO A 97 10.04 -39.68 -28.94
C PRO A 97 8.59 -40.13 -29.06
N PRO A 98 8.27 -41.37 -28.68
CA PRO A 98 6.90 -41.87 -28.68
C PRO A 98 5.96 -41.00 -27.80
N ASP A 99 4.68 -40.86 -28.21
CA ASP A 99 3.65 -40.19 -27.45
C ASP A 99 3.24 -41.06 -26.25
N GLN A 100 4.01 -40.92 -25.18
CA GLN A 100 3.77 -41.60 -23.91
C GLN A 100 3.84 -40.57 -22.78
N PRO A 101 2.97 -40.69 -21.75
CA PRO A 101 2.98 -39.78 -20.61
C PRO A 101 4.37 -39.68 -19.95
N GLY A 102 4.89 -38.45 -19.81
CA GLY A 102 6.19 -38.19 -19.21
C GLY A 102 7.41 -38.47 -20.12
N ARG A 103 7.18 -38.90 -21.37
CA ARG A 103 8.25 -39.04 -22.36
C ARG A 103 8.59 -37.69 -22.99
N GLY A 104 9.86 -37.44 -23.19
CA GLY A 104 10.30 -36.18 -23.78
C GLY A 104 11.79 -36.16 -24.14
N LEU A 105 12.27 -34.98 -24.46
CA LEU A 105 13.67 -34.70 -24.71
C LEU A 105 14.20 -33.59 -23.83
N PHE A 106 15.48 -33.67 -23.47
CA PHE A 106 16.21 -32.56 -22.86
C PHE A 106 17.58 -32.41 -23.51
N CYS A 107 18.17 -31.23 -23.43
CA CYS A 107 19.45 -30.96 -24.09
C CYS A 107 20.58 -30.86 -23.05
N ILE A 108 21.69 -31.56 -23.30
CA ILE A 108 22.95 -31.40 -22.59
C ILE A 108 24.01 -31.00 -23.60
N GLY A 109 24.49 -29.76 -23.51
CA GLY A 109 25.34 -29.19 -24.53
C GLY A 109 24.60 -29.10 -25.87
N GLU A 110 25.11 -29.76 -26.93
CA GLU A 110 24.51 -29.78 -28.26
C GLU A 110 23.71 -31.07 -28.55
N ARG A 111 23.55 -31.95 -27.56
CA ARG A 111 22.92 -33.27 -27.75
C ARG A 111 21.56 -33.33 -27.09
N ALA A 112 20.54 -33.65 -27.90
CA ALA A 112 19.23 -34.02 -27.38
C ALA A 112 19.24 -35.46 -26.87
N LEU A 113 18.84 -35.65 -25.66
CA LEU A 113 18.73 -36.97 -25.01
C LEU A 113 17.25 -37.23 -24.66
N GLU A 114 16.84 -38.47 -24.83
CA GLU A 114 15.51 -38.90 -24.45
C GLU A 114 15.43 -39.07 -22.94
N LEU A 115 14.31 -38.67 -22.38
CA LEU A 115 14.02 -38.82 -20.96
C LEU A 115 12.64 -39.46 -20.73
N GLN A 116 12.52 -40.13 -19.62
CA GLN A 116 11.25 -40.55 -19.06
C GLN A 116 11.11 -39.94 -17.66
N CYS A 117 10.13 -39.06 -17.49
CA CYS A 117 9.81 -38.55 -16.17
C CYS A 117 9.22 -39.66 -15.31
N ALA A 118 9.76 -39.82 -14.11
CA ALA A 118 9.18 -40.72 -13.12
C ALA A 118 7.81 -40.21 -12.68
N MET A 119 6.86 -41.09 -12.60
CA MET A 119 5.55 -40.77 -12.03
C MET A 119 5.59 -40.97 -10.53
N TYR A 120 5.23 -39.93 -9.81
CA TYR A 120 5.28 -39.96 -8.34
C TYR A 120 4.33 -41.03 -7.73
N ARG A 121 3.19 -41.26 -8.40
CA ARG A 121 2.19 -42.26 -8.03
C ARG A 121 1.76 -43.05 -9.26
N CYS A 122 1.61 -44.34 -9.10
CA CYS A 122 1.30 -45.28 -10.18
C CYS A 122 -0.21 -45.62 -10.29
N GLU A 123 -1.08 -44.90 -9.58
CA GLU A 123 -2.52 -45.08 -9.69
C GLU A 123 -2.97 -44.83 -11.14
N LEU A 124 -3.76 -45.75 -11.67
CA LEU A 124 -4.20 -45.71 -13.06
C LEU A 124 -5.20 -44.58 -13.32
N GLU A 125 -6.06 -44.28 -12.34
CA GLU A 125 -7.06 -43.24 -12.45
C GLU A 125 -6.55 -41.88 -11.94
N SER A 126 -6.82 -40.81 -12.67
CA SER A 126 -6.39 -39.44 -12.33
C SER A 126 -6.99 -38.99 -11.00
N SER A 127 -8.22 -39.34 -10.68
CA SER A 127 -8.89 -39.01 -9.42
C SER A 127 -8.22 -39.64 -8.21
N ALA A 128 -7.91 -40.95 -8.30
CA ALA A 128 -7.22 -41.71 -7.24
C ALA A 128 -5.79 -41.16 -7.03
N ARG A 129 -5.09 -40.81 -8.10
CA ARG A 129 -3.76 -40.20 -8.06
C ARG A 129 -3.79 -38.86 -7.34
N LEU A 130 -4.77 -38.03 -7.64
CA LEU A 130 -4.92 -36.71 -7.00
C LEU A 130 -5.22 -36.83 -5.50
N GLN A 131 -6.06 -37.79 -5.12
CA GLN A 131 -6.35 -38.08 -3.71
C GLN A 131 -5.12 -38.58 -2.94
N ALA A 132 -4.37 -39.52 -3.54
CA ALA A 132 -3.13 -40.01 -2.96
C ALA A 132 -2.07 -38.89 -2.79
N LEU A 133 -1.94 -38.01 -3.78
CA LEU A 133 -1.06 -36.84 -3.70
C LEU A 133 -1.49 -35.87 -2.59
N LYS A 134 -2.79 -35.57 -2.46
CA LYS A 134 -3.31 -34.73 -1.38
C LYS A 134 -3.01 -35.32 0.00
N ALA A 135 -3.25 -36.60 0.17
CA ALA A 135 -2.97 -37.26 1.45
C ALA A 135 -1.49 -37.21 1.84
N GLU A 136 -0.60 -37.28 0.85
CA GLU A 136 0.84 -37.18 1.11
C GLU A 136 1.28 -35.76 1.38
N LEU A 137 0.76 -34.78 0.67
CA LEU A 137 1.00 -33.36 0.97
C LEU A 137 0.56 -33.02 2.40
N GLU A 138 -0.56 -33.57 2.86
CA GLU A 138 -0.99 -33.42 4.26
C GLU A 138 0.00 -34.05 5.26
N GLN A 139 0.58 -35.21 4.93
CA GLN A 139 1.61 -35.83 5.77
C GLN A 139 2.89 -34.99 5.79
N ILE A 140 3.32 -34.47 4.65
CA ILE A 140 4.46 -33.55 4.55
C ILE A 140 4.20 -32.30 5.38
N THR A 141 3.04 -31.69 5.25
CA THR A 141 2.65 -30.51 6.03
C THR A 141 2.69 -30.80 7.53
N LYS A 142 2.16 -31.93 7.98
CA LYS A 142 2.23 -32.35 9.40
C LYS A 142 3.67 -32.58 9.87
N ARG A 143 4.52 -33.18 9.03
CA ARG A 143 5.93 -33.44 9.35
C ARG A 143 6.73 -32.16 9.55
N TYR A 144 6.45 -31.13 8.76
CA TYR A 144 7.14 -29.83 8.77
C TYR A 144 6.37 -28.73 9.48
N SER A 145 5.25 -29.03 10.14
CA SER A 145 4.39 -28.05 10.83
C SER A 145 5.09 -27.25 11.94
N LYS A 146 6.24 -27.72 12.44
CA LYS A 146 7.05 -27.03 13.46
C LYS A 146 8.15 -26.16 12.86
N GLN A 147 8.35 -26.17 11.57
CA GLN A 147 9.29 -25.30 10.90
C GLN A 147 8.58 -23.99 10.53
N ASP A 148 9.30 -22.88 10.60
CA ASP A 148 8.77 -21.59 10.16
C ASP A 148 8.45 -21.68 8.67
N ALA A 149 7.18 -21.82 8.36
CA ALA A 149 6.71 -21.71 6.99
C ALA A 149 6.97 -20.31 6.48
N ALA A 150 7.33 -20.16 5.21
CA ALA A 150 7.35 -18.87 4.58
C ALA A 150 5.98 -18.19 4.79
N PRO A 151 5.95 -16.90 5.20
CA PRO A 151 4.69 -16.20 5.38
C PRO A 151 3.90 -16.25 4.08
N ALA A 152 2.62 -16.59 4.19
CA ALA A 152 1.72 -16.57 3.04
C ALA A 152 1.74 -15.17 2.43
N LEU A 153 1.80 -15.08 1.11
CA LEU A 153 1.59 -13.81 0.41
C LEU A 153 0.18 -13.33 0.76
N GLN A 154 0.11 -12.26 1.55
CA GLN A 154 -1.15 -11.61 1.85
C GLN A 154 -1.51 -10.77 0.62
N ILE A 155 -2.45 -11.25 -0.16
CA ILE A 155 -3.05 -10.48 -1.24
C ILE A 155 -4.12 -9.61 -0.57
N ALA A 156 -4.01 -8.28 -0.71
CA ALA A 156 -5.09 -7.40 -0.29
C ALA A 156 -6.35 -7.81 -1.05
N SER A 157 -7.41 -8.17 -0.33
CA SER A 157 -8.68 -8.49 -0.96
C SER A 157 -9.20 -7.23 -1.64
N GLU A 158 -9.39 -7.24 -2.95
CA GLU A 158 -10.00 -6.14 -3.69
C GLU A 158 -11.44 -5.85 -3.22
N THR A 159 -12.07 -6.82 -2.57
CA THR A 159 -13.43 -6.73 -2.03
C THR A 159 -13.49 -6.42 -0.53
N ALA A 160 -12.35 -6.27 0.14
CA ALA A 160 -12.35 -5.95 1.57
C ALA A 160 -12.92 -4.57 1.82
N THR A 161 -13.96 -4.49 2.63
CA THR A 161 -14.50 -3.21 3.09
C THR A 161 -13.59 -2.60 4.15
N TYR A 162 -13.62 -1.27 4.25
CA TYR A 162 -12.85 -0.58 5.28
C TYR A 162 -13.33 -0.93 6.70
N GLU A 163 -14.59 -1.22 6.89
CA GLU A 163 -15.15 -1.66 8.16
C GLU A 163 -14.51 -2.97 8.65
N MET A 164 -14.35 -3.96 7.77
CA MET A 164 -13.65 -5.20 8.10
C MET A 164 -12.17 -4.95 8.44
N PHE A 165 -11.56 -4.00 7.76
CA PHE A 165 -10.18 -3.60 8.02
C PHE A 165 -10.03 -2.92 9.39
N LEU A 166 -10.97 -2.05 9.78
CA LEU A 166 -10.99 -1.40 11.09
C LEU A 166 -10.96 -2.39 12.26
N GLN A 167 -11.61 -3.54 12.11
CA GLN A 167 -11.70 -4.55 13.16
C GLN A 167 -10.35 -5.20 13.52
N GLN A 168 -9.35 -5.08 12.65
CA GLN A 168 -8.01 -5.64 12.87
C GLN A 168 -7.15 -4.85 13.86
N PHE A 169 -7.58 -3.65 14.25
CA PHE A 169 -6.79 -2.77 15.09
C PHE A 169 -7.38 -2.56 16.48
N ALA A 170 -6.50 -2.50 17.48
CA ALA A 170 -6.86 -1.99 18.80
C ALA A 170 -7.12 -0.47 18.73
N LYS A 171 -7.87 0.07 19.69
CA LYS A 171 -8.11 1.51 19.86
C LYS A 171 -6.79 2.29 20.06
N GLY A 172 -6.83 3.58 19.81
CA GLY A 172 -5.69 4.49 19.91
C GLY A 172 -4.88 4.63 18.60
N ARG A 173 -5.46 4.19 17.46
CA ARG A 173 -4.81 4.24 16.15
C ARG A 173 -5.81 4.61 15.05
N ILE A 174 -5.36 5.38 14.08
CA ILE A 174 -6.09 5.63 12.83
C ILE A 174 -5.61 4.64 11.77
N PRO A 175 -6.38 3.62 11.43
CA PRO A 175 -6.06 2.68 10.36
C PRO A 175 -6.05 3.39 9.01
N LEU A 176 -5.01 3.11 8.18
CA LEU A 176 -4.84 3.77 6.89
C LEU A 176 -5.00 2.81 5.70
N GLY A 177 -4.59 1.56 5.86
CA GLY A 177 -4.61 0.59 4.77
C GLY A 177 -3.55 -0.48 4.94
N TYR A 178 -3.27 -1.20 3.87
CA TYR A 178 -2.22 -2.22 3.82
C TYR A 178 -0.95 -1.66 3.18
N SER A 179 0.23 -2.05 3.68
CA SER A 179 1.50 -1.69 3.04
C SER A 179 1.58 -2.28 1.63
N GLY A 180 2.07 -1.50 0.65
CA GLY A 180 2.11 -1.94 -0.74
C GLY A 180 3.06 -3.09 -1.03
N ARG A 181 4.06 -3.34 -0.16
CA ARG A 181 5.04 -4.43 -0.33
C ARG A 181 4.65 -5.70 0.40
N GLU A 182 4.28 -5.57 1.66
CA GLU A 182 4.11 -6.72 2.56
C GLU A 182 2.64 -6.99 2.86
N HIS A 183 1.74 -6.15 2.35
CA HIS A 183 0.29 -6.19 2.64
C HIS A 183 -0.05 -6.29 4.13
N LYS A 184 0.85 -5.75 4.97
CA LYS A 184 0.60 -5.65 6.41
C LYS A 184 -0.31 -4.48 6.71
N PRO A 185 -1.22 -4.61 7.68
CA PRO A 185 -2.09 -3.53 8.08
C PRO A 185 -1.27 -2.39 8.72
N VAL A 186 -1.52 -1.16 8.28
CA VAL A 186 -0.83 0.06 8.70
C VAL A 186 -1.82 1.02 9.36
N ALA A 187 -1.44 1.54 10.51
CA ALA A 187 -2.21 2.55 11.23
C ALA A 187 -1.30 3.59 11.89
N LEU A 188 -1.74 4.83 11.93
CA LEU A 188 -1.06 5.91 12.67
C LEU A 188 -1.50 5.91 14.13
N PRO A 189 -0.58 5.85 15.09
CA PRO A 189 -0.92 6.06 16.50
C PRO A 189 -1.41 7.49 16.73
N LEU A 190 -2.54 7.69 17.40
CA LEU A 190 -3.10 9.01 17.67
C LEU A 190 -2.08 9.97 18.30
N ARG A 191 -1.35 9.50 19.33
CA ARG A 191 -0.33 10.31 20.01
C ARG A 191 0.85 10.76 19.14
N GLN A 192 0.98 10.22 17.92
CA GLN A 192 2.02 10.57 16.96
C GLN A 192 1.46 11.39 15.79
N LEU A 193 0.14 11.50 15.72
CA LEU A 193 -0.51 12.34 14.73
C LEU A 193 -0.31 13.81 15.11
N THR A 194 0.18 14.59 14.17
CA THR A 194 0.31 16.06 14.32
C THR A 194 -0.73 16.73 13.43
N THR A 195 -0.30 17.31 12.32
CA THR A 195 -1.15 17.75 11.23
C THR A 195 -1.03 16.75 10.09
N LEU A 196 -2.13 16.38 9.48
CA LEU A 196 -2.17 15.43 8.37
C LEU A 196 -2.60 16.14 7.10
N SER A 197 -1.74 16.13 6.10
CA SER A 197 -2.05 16.61 4.75
C SER A 197 -2.63 15.49 3.91
N ILE A 198 -3.73 15.74 3.22
CA ILE A 198 -4.38 14.75 2.34
C ILE A 198 -4.50 15.34 0.95
N TYR A 199 -3.88 14.70 -0.01
CA TYR A 199 -3.89 15.14 -1.42
C TYR A 199 -4.69 14.17 -2.25
N PHE A 200 -5.59 14.72 -3.09
CA PHE A 200 -6.39 13.96 -4.02
C PHE A 200 -5.98 14.29 -5.46
N GLY A 201 -5.13 13.46 -6.05
CA GLY A 201 -4.75 13.58 -7.46
C GLY A 201 -5.85 13.15 -8.42
N ASN A 202 -6.83 12.37 -7.92
CA ASN A 202 -8.06 12.07 -8.62
C ASN A 202 -9.26 12.42 -7.71
N PRO A 203 -10.16 13.30 -8.14
CA PRO A 203 -11.34 13.70 -7.35
C PRO A 203 -12.24 12.53 -6.92
N ALA A 204 -12.31 11.46 -7.70
CA ALA A 204 -13.11 10.27 -7.36
C ALA A 204 -12.61 9.56 -6.10
N SER A 205 -11.39 9.80 -5.66
CA SER A 205 -10.86 9.29 -4.38
C SER A 205 -11.40 10.05 -3.17
N THR A 206 -11.92 11.27 -3.33
CA THR A 206 -12.23 12.18 -2.22
C THR A 206 -13.29 11.61 -1.29
N VAL A 207 -14.45 11.21 -1.82
CA VAL A 207 -15.56 10.68 -1.02
C VAL A 207 -15.17 9.39 -0.27
N PRO A 208 -14.70 8.31 -0.94
CA PRO A 208 -14.42 7.06 -0.24
C PRO A 208 -13.29 7.18 0.78
N VAL A 209 -12.27 7.98 0.53
CA VAL A 209 -11.15 8.19 1.47
C VAL A 209 -11.60 9.03 2.66
N THR A 210 -12.35 10.11 2.43
CA THR A 210 -12.90 10.95 3.52
C THR A 210 -13.83 10.12 4.40
N GLN A 211 -14.75 9.34 3.81
CA GLN A 211 -15.62 8.41 4.52
C GLN A 211 -14.82 7.49 5.45
N ASN A 212 -13.80 6.82 4.92
CA ASN A 212 -13.01 5.87 5.67
C ASN A 212 -12.24 6.51 6.83
N LEU A 213 -11.61 7.65 6.59
CA LEU A 213 -10.83 8.34 7.64
C LEU A 213 -11.72 8.91 8.74
N LEU A 214 -12.90 9.44 8.39
CA LEU A 214 -13.87 9.91 9.37
C LEU A 214 -14.48 8.74 10.15
N GLN A 215 -14.80 7.61 9.52
CA GLN A 215 -15.23 6.39 10.24
C GLN A 215 -14.16 5.92 11.24
N ALA A 216 -12.87 5.96 10.85
CA ALA A 216 -11.78 5.64 11.76
C ALA A 216 -11.73 6.61 12.96
N ALA A 217 -11.92 7.90 12.73
CA ALA A 217 -11.95 8.90 13.79
C ALA A 217 -13.13 8.68 14.76
N LEU A 218 -14.32 8.42 14.23
CA LEU A 218 -15.51 8.13 15.04
C LEU A 218 -15.36 6.84 15.87
N ARG A 219 -14.74 5.81 15.31
CA ARG A 219 -14.40 4.60 16.03
C ARG A 219 -13.49 4.88 17.25
N GLU A 220 -12.59 5.83 17.13
CA GLU A 220 -11.72 6.30 18.21
C GLU A 220 -12.44 7.27 19.17
N CYS A 221 -13.75 7.41 19.02
CA CYS A 221 -14.57 8.34 19.81
C CYS A 221 -14.14 9.80 19.70
N MET A 222 -13.59 10.19 18.54
CA MET A 222 -13.20 11.57 18.26
C MET A 222 -14.44 12.41 17.98
N ASP A 223 -14.47 13.63 18.54
CA ASP A 223 -15.44 14.64 18.15
C ASP A 223 -14.94 15.27 16.82
N VAL A 224 -15.70 15.07 15.74
CA VAL A 224 -15.33 15.56 14.41
C VAL A 224 -15.91 16.95 14.18
N TRP A 225 -15.03 17.92 13.90
CA TRP A 225 -15.38 19.28 13.53
C TRP A 225 -14.99 19.48 12.08
N PHE A 226 -15.99 19.53 11.20
CA PHE A 226 -15.83 19.55 9.75
C PHE A 226 -16.00 20.97 9.22
N PHE A 227 -14.92 21.52 8.67
CA PHE A 227 -14.96 22.81 7.98
C PHE A 227 -15.44 22.62 6.55
N LYS A 228 -16.70 23.00 6.34
CA LYS A 228 -17.31 23.01 5.03
C LYS A 228 -16.81 24.20 4.23
N CYS A 229 -15.87 23.93 3.33
CA CYS A 229 -15.21 24.97 2.55
C CYS A 229 -15.87 25.19 1.20
N ARG A 230 -16.47 24.15 0.59
CA ARG A 230 -17.00 24.16 -0.77
C ARG A 230 -18.53 24.27 -0.78
N SER A 231 -19.06 24.90 -1.84
CA SER A 231 -20.51 24.88 -2.10
C SER A 231 -21.03 23.46 -2.34
N GLU A 232 -20.26 22.68 -3.13
CA GLU A 232 -20.48 21.25 -3.36
C GLU A 232 -19.52 20.47 -2.44
N SER A 233 -19.94 20.34 -1.19
CA SER A 233 -19.17 19.61 -0.18
C SER A 233 -19.39 18.12 -0.30
N VAL A 234 -18.33 17.34 -0.08
CA VAL A 234 -18.40 15.87 -0.01
C VAL A 234 -19.27 15.37 1.16
N LEU A 235 -19.59 16.26 2.12
CA LEU A 235 -20.34 15.91 3.32
C LEU A 235 -21.71 15.28 2.99
N GLY A 236 -22.38 15.74 1.93
CA GLY A 236 -23.66 15.20 1.48
C GLY A 236 -23.58 13.78 0.89
N ASP A 237 -22.40 13.34 0.48
CA ASP A 237 -22.15 12.03 -0.12
C ASP A 237 -21.61 11.02 0.90
N LEU A 238 -21.39 11.45 2.16
CA LEU A 238 -20.87 10.58 3.21
C LEU A 238 -22.01 9.82 3.91
N ASP A 239 -21.81 8.53 4.10
CA ASP A 239 -22.68 7.68 4.91
C ASP A 239 -22.27 7.76 6.41
N ILE A 240 -22.38 8.96 6.98
CA ILE A 240 -22.07 9.23 8.39
C ILE A 240 -23.24 10.04 8.98
N PRO A 241 -23.80 9.63 10.15
CA PRO A 241 -24.86 10.38 10.79
C PRO A 241 -24.41 11.81 11.13
N GLU A 242 -25.22 12.80 10.74
CA GLU A 242 -24.94 14.24 10.96
C GLU A 242 -24.70 14.58 12.43
N GLU A 243 -25.33 13.85 13.36
CA GLU A 243 -25.15 14.02 14.79
C GLU A 243 -23.72 13.77 15.31
N HIS A 244 -22.90 13.09 14.50
CA HIS A 244 -21.50 12.79 14.83
C HIS A 244 -20.52 13.81 14.23
N ILE A 245 -21.00 14.73 13.42
CA ILE A 245 -20.17 15.72 12.74
C ILE A 245 -20.67 17.13 13.04
N ARG A 246 -19.84 17.95 13.64
CA ARG A 246 -20.11 19.39 13.79
C ARG A 246 -19.67 20.13 12.54
N VAL A 247 -20.60 20.62 11.74
CA VAL A 247 -20.32 21.38 10.52
C VAL A 247 -20.05 22.85 10.86
N LEU A 248 -18.98 23.40 10.29
CA LEU A 248 -18.49 24.74 10.53
C LEU A 248 -18.30 25.51 9.21
N GLY A 249 -18.62 26.79 9.21
CA GLY A 249 -18.35 27.70 8.09
C GLY A 249 -16.89 28.19 8.09
N THR A 250 -16.45 28.70 6.96
CA THR A 250 -15.08 29.20 6.74
C THR A 250 -15.02 30.69 6.46
N ASP A 251 -16.11 31.45 6.63
CA ASP A 251 -16.06 32.90 6.60
C ASP A 251 -15.32 33.46 7.83
N ASN A 252 -14.70 34.62 7.69
CA ASN A 252 -13.82 35.18 8.72
C ASN A 252 -14.50 35.39 10.07
N ALA A 253 -15.79 35.74 10.08
CA ALA A 253 -16.55 35.96 11.31
C ALA A 253 -16.77 34.61 12.04
N SER A 254 -17.15 33.57 11.31
CA SER A 254 -17.32 32.21 11.83
C SER A 254 -16.00 31.65 12.35
N LEU A 255 -14.90 31.83 11.63
CA LEU A 255 -13.57 31.38 12.02
C LEU A 255 -13.07 32.12 13.28
N THR A 256 -13.32 33.42 13.40
CA THR A 256 -12.95 34.21 14.59
C THR A 256 -13.72 33.76 15.83
N ALA A 257 -15.04 33.54 15.70
CA ALA A 257 -15.87 33.01 16.80
C ALA A 257 -15.40 31.61 17.23
N LEU A 258 -15.14 30.74 16.26
CA LEU A 258 -14.66 29.38 16.51
C LEU A 258 -13.29 29.37 17.18
N TRP A 259 -12.38 30.29 16.77
CA TRP A 259 -11.08 30.39 17.43
C TRP A 259 -11.22 30.69 18.93
N GLN A 260 -12.12 31.58 19.31
CA GLN A 260 -12.38 31.89 20.75
C GLN A 260 -12.85 30.64 21.51
N GLU A 261 -13.73 29.86 20.89
CA GLU A 261 -14.22 28.60 21.48
C GLU A 261 -13.08 27.57 21.61
N LEU A 262 -12.28 27.37 20.56
CA LEU A 262 -11.13 26.46 20.60
C LEU A 262 -10.08 26.89 21.62
N ALA A 263 -9.82 28.19 21.73
CA ALA A 263 -8.90 28.73 22.72
C ALA A 263 -9.40 28.48 24.16
N ALA A 264 -10.70 28.64 24.39
CA ALA A 264 -11.32 28.31 25.69
C ALA A 264 -11.22 26.80 25.98
N GLU A 265 -11.48 25.93 25.00
CA GLU A 265 -11.34 24.49 25.13
C GLU A 265 -9.88 24.08 25.40
N PHE A 266 -8.91 24.70 24.76
CA PHE A 266 -7.50 24.48 25.04
C PHE A 266 -7.12 24.87 26.46
N GLY A 267 -7.66 26.02 26.96
CA GLY A 267 -7.51 26.43 28.34
C GLY A 267 -8.09 25.40 29.31
N ARG A 268 -9.31 24.94 29.05
CA ARG A 268 -9.97 23.90 29.84
C ARG A 268 -9.15 22.61 29.89
N ARG A 269 -8.66 22.15 28.74
CA ARG A 269 -7.83 20.92 28.65
C ARG A 269 -6.49 21.07 29.36
N LYS A 270 -5.89 22.26 29.33
CA LYS A 270 -4.69 22.56 30.10
C LYS A 270 -4.96 22.44 31.59
N THR A 271 -6.05 23.02 32.11
CA THR A 271 -6.43 22.93 33.52
C THR A 271 -6.73 21.49 33.94
N VAL A 272 -7.47 20.72 33.12
CA VAL A 272 -7.70 19.30 33.38
C VAL A 272 -6.38 18.53 33.46
N LEU A 273 -5.45 18.77 32.54
CA LEU A 273 -4.15 18.11 32.56
C LEU A 273 -3.35 18.43 33.83
N GLU A 274 -3.31 19.71 34.25
CA GLU A 274 -2.61 20.13 35.46
C GLU A 274 -3.21 19.48 36.72
N GLN A 275 -4.53 19.47 36.84
CA GLN A 275 -5.23 18.84 37.94
C GLN A 275 -5.01 17.33 38.02
N VAL A 276 -5.11 16.64 36.90
CA VAL A 276 -4.95 15.18 36.84
C VAL A 276 -3.49 14.79 37.08
N ALA A 277 -2.53 15.53 36.51
CA ALA A 277 -1.12 15.30 36.75
C ALA A 277 -0.73 15.47 38.22
N GLU A 278 -1.29 16.47 38.90
CA GLU A 278 -1.09 16.68 40.32
C GLU A 278 -1.72 15.54 41.18
N GLN A 279 -2.93 15.11 40.84
CA GLN A 279 -3.63 14.02 41.54
C GLN A 279 -2.93 12.67 41.42
N GLU A 280 -2.41 12.37 40.25
CA GLU A 280 -1.71 11.10 39.94
C GLU A 280 -0.20 11.16 40.27
N GLY A 281 0.30 12.29 40.73
CA GLY A 281 1.70 12.47 41.12
C GLY A 281 2.70 12.34 39.96
N VAL A 282 2.29 12.81 38.77
CA VAL A 282 3.17 12.77 37.57
C VAL A 282 4.32 13.73 37.74
N PRO A 283 5.59 13.31 37.60
CA PRO A 283 6.74 14.19 37.72
C PRO A 283 6.70 15.35 36.71
N GLU A 284 7.13 16.53 37.11
CA GLU A 284 7.36 17.66 36.19
C GLU A 284 8.31 17.23 35.08
N GLY A 285 7.87 17.31 33.83
CA GLY A 285 8.64 16.93 32.64
C GLY A 285 8.31 15.58 32.02
N ASP A 286 7.51 14.72 32.67
CA ASP A 286 6.99 13.50 32.02
C ASP A 286 5.78 13.80 31.12
N GLY A 287 6.08 14.41 29.97
CA GLY A 287 5.07 14.77 28.99
C GLY A 287 4.32 13.57 28.38
N ALA A 288 4.91 12.37 28.39
CA ALA A 288 4.28 11.18 27.81
C ALA A 288 3.16 10.67 28.72
N GLU A 289 3.41 10.61 30.03
CA GLU A 289 2.41 10.21 31.01
C GLU A 289 1.31 11.25 31.15
N ALA A 290 1.67 12.52 31.21
CA ALA A 290 0.72 13.62 31.21
C ALA A 290 -0.23 13.58 30.00
N PHE A 291 0.31 13.29 28.80
CA PHE A 291 -0.51 13.14 27.61
C PHE A 291 -1.42 11.91 27.66
N ARG A 292 -0.94 10.79 28.18
CA ARG A 292 -1.76 9.59 28.40
C ARG A 292 -2.96 9.88 29.30
N LEU A 293 -2.73 10.61 30.38
CA LEU A 293 -3.79 11.04 31.29
C LEU A 293 -4.79 11.98 30.61
N LEU A 294 -4.31 12.93 29.83
CA LEU A 294 -5.20 13.81 29.06
C LEU A 294 -6.11 13.01 28.12
N GLN A 295 -5.59 11.99 27.45
CA GLN A 295 -6.37 11.12 26.57
C GLN A 295 -7.44 10.31 27.31
N THR A 296 -7.22 9.95 28.56
CA THR A 296 -8.23 9.23 29.38
C THR A 296 -9.33 10.14 29.91
N HIS A 297 -9.04 11.44 30.11
CA HIS A 297 -9.96 12.40 30.69
C HIS A 297 -10.62 13.36 29.68
N THR A 298 -10.18 13.36 28.44
CA THR A 298 -10.75 14.20 27.39
C THR A 298 -10.97 13.39 26.12
N ARG A 299 -12.09 13.65 25.42
CA ARG A 299 -12.28 13.10 24.09
C ARG A 299 -11.32 13.76 23.09
N PRO A 300 -10.70 13.01 22.19
CA PRO A 300 -9.94 13.59 21.11
C PRO A 300 -10.86 14.37 20.16
N VAL A 301 -10.35 15.45 19.58
CA VAL A 301 -11.05 16.24 18.57
C VAL A 301 -10.29 16.13 17.26
N LEU A 302 -11.00 15.90 16.16
CA LEU A 302 -10.47 15.99 14.80
C LEU A 302 -11.04 17.23 14.12
N LEU A 303 -10.17 18.17 13.78
CA LEU A 303 -10.49 19.28 12.89
C LEU A 303 -10.25 18.79 11.45
N TRP A 304 -11.34 18.65 10.68
CA TRP A 304 -11.29 18.25 9.29
C TRP A 304 -11.51 19.46 8.39
N ILE A 305 -10.51 19.83 7.60
CA ILE A 305 -10.58 20.95 6.64
C ILE A 305 -10.75 20.37 5.24
N GLU A 306 -11.92 20.57 4.65
CA GLU A 306 -12.31 19.99 3.36
C GLU A 306 -11.49 20.56 2.18
N SER A 307 -11.07 21.80 2.26
CA SER A 307 -10.17 22.45 1.29
C SER A 307 -9.32 23.50 2.01
N MET A 308 -8.04 23.28 2.02
CA MET A 308 -7.10 24.22 2.68
C MET A 308 -7.01 25.54 1.92
N GLU A 309 -7.15 25.51 0.60
CA GLU A 309 -7.15 26.71 -0.26
C GLU A 309 -8.32 27.63 0.09
N GLU A 310 -9.53 27.06 0.18
CA GLU A 310 -10.73 27.85 0.50
C GLU A 310 -10.77 28.28 1.96
N PHE A 311 -10.30 27.43 2.88
CA PHE A 311 -10.14 27.80 4.28
C PHE A 311 -9.19 28.98 4.45
N SER A 312 -8.05 28.94 3.78
CA SER A 312 -7.04 30.02 3.82
C SER A 312 -7.58 31.33 3.23
N SER A 313 -8.34 31.26 2.14
CA SER A 313 -8.94 32.45 1.51
C SER A 313 -10.06 33.06 2.36
N GLY A 314 -10.72 32.30 3.20
CA GLY A 314 -11.75 32.77 4.14
C GLY A 314 -11.19 33.43 5.41
N ALA A 315 -9.92 33.19 5.74
CA ALA A 315 -9.26 33.70 6.94
C ALA A 315 -8.41 34.92 6.64
N ASP A 316 -8.57 36.01 7.43
CA ASP A 316 -7.65 37.12 7.39
C ASP A 316 -6.28 36.77 8.02
N GLY A 317 -5.29 37.67 7.88
CA GLY A 317 -3.94 37.41 8.37
C GLY A 317 -3.86 37.13 9.88
N MET A 318 -4.70 37.79 10.69
CA MET A 318 -4.75 37.55 12.13
C MET A 318 -5.36 36.19 12.45
N THR A 319 -6.49 35.87 11.84
CA THR A 319 -7.17 34.59 11.97
C THR A 319 -6.26 33.43 11.51
N SER A 320 -5.57 33.59 10.40
CA SER A 320 -4.58 32.62 9.91
C SER A 320 -3.47 32.37 10.93
N LEU A 321 -2.93 33.41 11.56
CA LEU A 321 -1.91 33.26 12.60
C LEU A 321 -2.45 32.56 13.85
N MET A 322 -3.68 32.84 14.24
CA MET A 322 -4.35 32.19 15.37
C MET A 322 -4.54 30.70 15.13
N PHE A 323 -5.07 30.31 13.96
CA PHE A 323 -5.23 28.89 13.60
C PHE A 323 -3.89 28.18 13.43
N SER A 324 -2.87 28.83 12.88
CA SER A 324 -1.52 28.28 12.80
C SER A 324 -0.98 27.85 14.18
N ARG A 325 -1.10 28.73 15.18
CA ARG A 325 -0.70 28.42 16.56
C ARG A 325 -1.54 27.28 17.16
N LEU A 326 -2.81 27.25 16.85
CA LEU A 326 -3.73 26.22 17.31
C LEU A 326 -3.37 24.84 16.71
N PHE A 327 -3.06 24.77 15.43
CA PHE A 327 -2.62 23.53 14.76
C PHE A 327 -1.32 22.99 15.35
N GLN A 328 -0.37 23.89 15.71
CA GLN A 328 0.89 23.49 16.35
C GLN A 328 0.69 22.98 17.78
N ALA A 329 -0.17 23.64 18.55
CA ALA A 329 -0.43 23.28 19.95
C ALA A 329 -1.44 22.14 20.12
N GLY A 330 -2.27 21.91 19.11
CA GLY A 330 -3.39 20.97 19.13
C GLY A 330 -3.03 19.56 19.58
N PRO A 331 -2.02 18.90 18.99
CA PRO A 331 -1.66 17.54 19.35
C PRO A 331 -1.35 17.34 20.84
N GLN A 332 -0.71 18.33 21.46
CA GLN A 332 -0.42 18.34 22.90
C GLN A 332 -1.69 18.52 23.78
N ARG A 333 -2.81 18.86 23.16
CA ARG A 333 -4.12 19.07 23.80
C ARG A 333 -5.16 18.06 23.35
N ASN A 334 -4.73 16.94 22.73
CA ASN A 334 -5.61 15.90 22.18
C ASN A 334 -6.58 16.47 21.11
N VAL A 335 -6.10 17.43 20.32
CA VAL A 335 -6.79 18.03 19.16
C VAL A 335 -5.92 17.87 17.94
N TYR A 336 -6.44 17.22 16.93
CA TYR A 336 -5.72 16.86 15.70
C TYR A 336 -6.33 17.59 14.52
N THR A 337 -5.52 17.85 13.48
CA THR A 337 -5.98 18.51 12.26
C THR A 337 -5.63 17.70 11.04
N ALA A 338 -6.62 17.45 10.20
CA ALA A 338 -6.46 16.90 8.86
C ALA A 338 -6.97 17.93 7.85
N ALA A 339 -6.22 18.18 6.80
CA ALA A 339 -6.60 19.12 5.73
C ALA A 339 -6.41 18.50 4.35
N CYS A 340 -7.41 18.71 3.50
CA CYS A 340 -7.38 18.29 2.10
C CYS A 340 -6.77 19.42 1.24
N PHE A 341 -5.95 19.01 0.28
CA PHE A 341 -5.23 19.89 -0.64
C PHE A 341 -5.47 19.48 -2.08
N ALA A 342 -5.55 20.46 -2.97
CA ALA A 342 -5.54 20.23 -4.40
C ALA A 342 -4.13 19.77 -4.87
N PRO A 343 -4.04 18.83 -5.84
CA PRO A 343 -2.76 18.26 -6.26
C PRO A 343 -1.83 19.25 -6.94
N ASN A 344 -2.38 20.30 -7.53
CA ASN A 344 -1.64 21.30 -8.29
C ASN A 344 -1.42 22.61 -7.51
N HIS A 345 -1.68 22.59 -6.21
CA HIS A 345 -1.42 23.75 -5.40
C HIS A 345 0.09 24.04 -5.42
N THR A 346 0.48 25.05 -6.16
CA THR A 346 1.82 25.63 -6.08
C THR A 346 1.88 26.40 -4.78
N SER A 347 2.94 26.20 -4.00
CA SER A 347 3.24 27.03 -2.83
C SER A 347 3.52 28.46 -3.31
N ASP A 348 2.47 29.24 -3.60
CA ASP A 348 2.62 30.67 -3.73
C ASP A 348 3.17 31.18 -2.41
N GLU A 349 4.13 32.09 -2.48
CA GLU A 349 4.73 32.74 -1.30
C GLU A 349 3.68 33.38 -0.40
N ASP A 350 2.48 33.62 -0.92
CA ASP A 350 1.30 34.13 -0.22
C ASP A 350 0.46 33.05 0.49
N ALA A 351 0.75 31.76 0.32
CA ALA A 351 0.00 30.66 0.98
C ALA A 351 0.12 30.67 2.51
N GLY A 352 0.89 31.59 3.05
CA GLY A 352 0.82 32.03 4.42
C GLY A 352 1.21 31.01 5.49
N VAL A 353 1.10 31.46 6.70
CA VAL A 353 1.50 30.77 7.93
C VAL A 353 0.76 29.44 8.12
N LEU A 354 -0.45 29.29 7.55
CA LEU A 354 -1.26 28.06 7.68
C LEU A 354 -0.62 26.87 6.97
N TYR A 355 -0.15 27.07 5.73
CA TYR A 355 0.48 26.01 4.95
C TYR A 355 1.78 25.49 5.57
N GLN A 356 2.54 26.37 6.23
CA GLN A 356 3.78 26.00 6.89
C GLN A 356 3.57 24.90 7.96
N ASN A 357 2.41 24.88 8.62
CA ASN A 357 2.13 23.84 9.61
C ASN A 357 2.04 22.45 9.01
N PHE A 358 1.54 22.35 7.78
CA PHE A 358 1.38 21.08 7.08
C PHE A 358 2.65 20.65 6.35
N SER A 359 3.38 21.59 5.76
CA SER A 359 4.66 21.30 5.11
C SER A 359 5.75 20.92 6.12
N LEU A 360 5.79 21.54 7.29
CA LEU A 360 6.77 21.27 8.35
C LEU A 360 6.52 19.93 9.06
N SER A 361 5.26 19.54 9.28
CA SER A 361 4.95 18.24 9.88
C SER A 361 5.43 17.08 9.01
N GLY A 362 5.39 17.28 7.71
CA GLY A 362 5.85 16.33 6.72
C GLY A 362 5.01 15.06 6.61
N ASP A 363 3.96 14.90 7.39
CA ASP A 363 3.07 13.74 7.33
C ASP A 363 1.98 14.01 6.29
N ALA A 364 1.90 13.14 5.28
CA ALA A 364 0.98 13.32 4.16
C ALA A 364 0.48 11.99 3.61
N LEU A 365 -0.75 12.01 3.09
CA LEU A 365 -1.38 10.95 2.33
C LEU A 365 -1.71 11.48 0.93
N LEU A 366 -1.22 10.83 -0.11
CA LEU A 366 -1.39 11.24 -1.49
C LEU A 366 -2.15 10.16 -2.25
N PHE A 367 -3.44 10.38 -2.48
CA PHE A 367 -4.37 9.42 -3.08
C PHE A 367 -4.60 9.68 -4.56
N GLY A 368 -4.55 8.61 -5.35
CA GLY A 368 -4.81 8.66 -6.79
C GLY A 368 -3.88 9.64 -7.52
N GLY A 369 -3.80 9.57 -8.84
CA GLY A 369 -3.02 10.54 -9.62
C GLY A 369 -1.51 10.33 -9.60
N GLN A 370 -0.77 11.34 -10.07
CA GLN A 370 0.70 11.32 -10.20
C GLN A 370 1.33 12.47 -9.39
N TYR A 371 2.33 12.15 -8.59
CA TYR A 371 2.91 13.08 -7.61
C TYR A 371 4.39 13.43 -7.81
N ALA A 372 4.99 13.00 -8.91
CA ALA A 372 6.41 13.24 -9.20
C ALA A 372 6.79 14.73 -9.31
N ARG A 373 5.83 15.62 -9.56
CA ARG A 373 6.07 17.05 -9.80
C ARG A 373 5.39 17.98 -8.80
N GLN A 374 4.83 17.45 -7.73
CA GLN A 374 4.20 18.28 -6.72
C GLN A 374 5.25 18.93 -5.81
N ASN A 375 4.99 20.16 -5.33
CA ASN A 375 5.93 20.93 -4.51
C ASN A 375 5.59 20.99 -3.02
N LEU A 376 4.51 20.32 -2.59
CA LEU A 376 3.96 20.46 -1.24
C LEU A 376 4.63 19.54 -0.21
N CYS A 377 5.11 18.39 -0.65
CA CYS A 377 5.90 17.51 0.19
C CYS A 377 7.05 16.91 -0.63
N ASP A 378 8.21 16.80 0.00
CA ASP A 378 9.38 16.22 -0.62
C ASP A 378 9.20 14.72 -0.78
N ILE A 379 8.95 14.27 -2.01
CA ILE A 379 8.86 12.86 -2.38
C ILE A 379 10.03 12.57 -3.30
N PRO A 380 10.99 11.73 -2.88
CA PRO A 380 12.10 11.35 -3.74
C PRO A 380 11.61 10.63 -5.00
N ASP A 381 12.18 10.93 -6.17
CA ASP A 381 11.88 10.23 -7.44
C ASP A 381 12.11 8.73 -7.34
N SER A 382 13.03 8.31 -6.45
CA SER A 382 13.30 6.90 -6.15
C SER A 382 12.20 6.23 -5.33
N ALA A 383 11.23 6.97 -4.79
CA ALA A 383 10.14 6.38 -4.02
C ALA A 383 9.25 5.53 -4.93
N GLN A 384 9.00 4.31 -4.53
CA GLN A 384 8.17 3.38 -5.28
C GLN A 384 6.76 3.96 -5.47
N GLY A 385 6.34 4.13 -6.71
CA GLY A 385 5.03 4.67 -7.08
C GLY A 385 5.00 6.19 -7.28
N ALA A 386 6.05 6.94 -6.94
CA ALA A 386 6.05 8.41 -7.09
C ALA A 386 5.87 8.88 -8.54
N THR A 387 6.42 8.13 -9.50
CA THR A 387 6.35 8.44 -10.94
C THR A 387 5.18 7.76 -11.66
N GLN A 388 4.39 6.95 -10.95
CA GLN A 388 3.29 6.18 -11.54
C GLN A 388 1.95 6.85 -11.26
N MET A 389 0.99 6.68 -12.18
CA MET A 389 -0.40 7.00 -11.90
C MET A 389 -0.93 6.03 -10.85
N LEU A 390 -1.31 6.54 -9.70
CA LEU A 390 -1.89 5.73 -8.64
C LEU A 390 -3.37 5.50 -8.88
N PRO A 391 -3.87 4.25 -8.74
CA PRO A 391 -5.30 3.95 -8.67
C PRO A 391 -5.99 4.67 -7.50
N LEU A 392 -7.31 4.78 -7.54
CA LEU A 392 -8.13 5.54 -6.59
C LEU A 392 -7.90 5.19 -5.11
N ASN A 393 -7.68 3.91 -4.81
CA ASN A 393 -7.50 3.37 -3.47
C ASN A 393 -6.03 3.23 -3.06
N ARG A 394 -5.09 3.58 -3.93
CA ARG A 394 -3.66 3.57 -3.60
C ARG A 394 -3.18 4.97 -3.22
N CYS A 395 -2.35 5.02 -2.21
CA CYS A 395 -1.70 6.26 -1.81
C CYS A 395 -0.21 6.08 -1.53
N LEU A 396 0.49 7.19 -1.55
CA LEU A 396 1.81 7.32 -0.94
C LEU A 396 1.64 7.99 0.41
N MET A 397 2.10 7.35 1.46
CA MET A 397 2.18 7.93 2.79
C MET A 397 3.59 8.47 3.02
N ARG A 398 3.73 9.77 3.21
CA ARG A 398 4.93 10.36 3.75
C ARG A 398 4.80 10.44 5.26
N TYR A 399 5.70 9.76 5.97
CA TYR A 399 5.69 9.73 7.43
C TYR A 399 7.12 9.69 7.97
N ARG A 400 7.48 10.64 8.84
CA ARG A 400 8.82 10.76 9.45
C ARG A 400 9.97 10.69 8.45
N GLY A 401 9.83 11.37 7.32
CA GLY A 401 10.83 11.42 6.27
C GLY A 401 10.91 10.18 5.36
N GLY A 402 10.13 9.13 5.61
CA GLY A 402 10.00 7.97 4.73
C GLY A 402 8.76 8.07 3.84
N VAL A 403 8.80 7.42 2.67
CA VAL A 403 7.67 7.31 1.76
C VAL A 403 7.26 5.83 1.64
N TYR A 404 6.00 5.55 1.90
CA TYR A 404 5.45 4.20 1.99
C TYR A 404 4.23 4.07 1.09
N PRO A 405 4.23 3.17 0.10
CA PRO A 405 3.04 2.88 -0.68
C PRO A 405 2.02 2.12 0.18
N LEU A 406 0.78 2.58 0.14
CA LEU A 406 -0.35 1.97 0.85
C LEU A 406 -1.50 1.67 -0.10
N VAL A 407 -2.33 0.70 0.27
CA VAL A 407 -3.61 0.39 -0.36
C VAL A 407 -4.70 0.50 0.70
N MET A 408 -5.60 1.48 0.56
CA MET A 408 -6.74 1.64 1.45
C MET A 408 -7.90 0.77 0.95
N PRO A 409 -8.50 -0.09 1.77
CA PRO A 409 -9.70 -0.82 1.37
C PRO A 409 -10.88 0.15 1.19
N CYS A 410 -11.44 0.21 0.00
CA CYS A 410 -12.56 1.10 -0.32
C CYS A 410 -13.77 0.33 -0.91
N GLY A 411 -13.79 -1.00 -0.82
CA GLY A 411 -14.77 -1.83 -1.51
C GLY A 411 -14.56 -1.85 -3.03
N GLU A 412 -15.59 -2.18 -3.77
CA GLU A 412 -15.56 -2.11 -5.24
C GLU A 412 -15.62 -0.64 -5.67
N LEU A 413 -14.49 -0.10 -6.10
CA LEU A 413 -14.42 1.20 -6.75
C LEU A 413 -14.67 0.98 -8.26
N ASN A 414 -15.74 1.57 -8.78
CA ASN A 414 -15.91 1.67 -10.22
C ASN A 414 -14.82 2.60 -10.76
N GLU A 415 -13.77 2.03 -11.33
CA GLU A 415 -12.81 2.80 -12.13
C GLU A 415 -13.54 3.22 -13.42
N GLU A 416 -14.10 4.41 -13.48
CA GLU A 416 -14.40 5.01 -14.77
C GLU A 416 -13.07 5.16 -15.53
N PRO A 417 -13.00 4.74 -16.80
CA PRO A 417 -11.78 4.89 -17.58
C PRO A 417 -11.44 6.38 -17.60
N VAL A 418 -10.25 6.72 -17.06
CA VAL A 418 -9.70 8.06 -17.19
C VAL A 418 -9.51 8.31 -18.67
N ASP A 419 -10.25 9.27 -19.22
CA ASP A 419 -10.13 9.72 -20.60
C ASP A 419 -8.70 10.25 -20.78
N GLU A 420 -7.83 9.47 -21.43
CA GLU A 420 -6.41 9.83 -21.66
C GLU A 420 -6.29 11.12 -22.50
N ASP A 421 -7.35 11.49 -23.22
CA ASP A 421 -7.38 12.68 -24.06
C ASP A 421 -7.64 13.99 -23.27
N ALA A 422 -8.13 13.93 -22.05
CA ALA A 422 -8.36 15.13 -21.23
C ALA A 422 -7.06 15.75 -20.64
N GLN A 423 -5.95 15.05 -20.71
CA GLN A 423 -4.65 15.51 -20.18
C GLN A 423 -3.81 16.33 -21.18
N SER A 424 -4.28 16.54 -22.42
CA SER A 424 -3.55 17.31 -23.43
C SER A 424 -3.88 18.82 -23.46
N ILE A 425 -4.73 19.33 -22.56
CA ILE A 425 -5.22 20.72 -22.59
C ILE A 425 -4.74 21.55 -21.37
N PHE A 426 -3.74 21.08 -20.58
CA PHE A 426 -3.14 21.95 -19.54
C PHE A 426 -1.62 21.86 -19.55
#